data_d992452d6fcf5fc0e1de0dc95852fdd0
#
_entry.id   d992452d6fcf5fc0e1de0dc95852fdd0
#
_cell.length_a   1.000
_cell.length_b   1.000
_cell.length_c   1.000
_cell.angle_alpha   90.00
_cell.angle_beta   90.00
_cell.angle_gamma   90.00
#
_symmetry.space_group_name_H-M   'P 1'
#
loop_
_entity.id
_entity.type
_entity.pdbx_description
1 polymer ?
#
loop_
_entity_poly.entity_id
_entity_poly.type
_entity_poly.pdbx_seq_one_letter_code
_entity_poly.pdbx_strand_id
1 'polypeptide(L)'
;MAGIGFELKRLFRRKGLFATMRAYGYAGIVCTGPMLLGVLLQVGILVLCGLWGVGRANQDLLVCMVTYTLLASLTLTSFFSMPVTRFLADMLFAEREDEILPSFWGSNAIMLVAGTVLYGIFLLFSGATLLQGLLCLWLFNIMIVNWNGTSYLTAIKDYRGILCSFAAAIGVACLCALAALALGLPPVEGLLASIALGYGVMLAWDVVLLYRYFPQSDRSPWLYLRWLDQFMPLALTGLFTNLGLFAHLVIIWAGPIGVQVKGLFYGAPYHDVPALIAFLTILVTSVNFVVSVEVNFYPRYRDYYSLFNDGGVVGDIVVAEEEMLATLNRELRFCALKQLFVTAAVISLETTVLSALPLGFNNLMHGYFRTLCVGYGLYAVGNTVLLILLYFTDYKGAVLASGLFAGVAGLATAVSLLLSQQFYGFGFLLGAAVFFIVALLRLDTYTANLPYRILSQQPIVATDKTGWFTELGRVLDRVEQRYEDKRVGGEPRSAFERMVVRLYQKHWGGSDDR
;
A
#
# COMPACT_ATOMS: atom_id res chain seq x y z
N MET A 1 -4.48 3.26 13.30
CA MET A 1 -3.11 2.69 13.43
C MET A 1 -2.66 2.33 14.86
N ALA A 2 -3.48 2.51 15.88
CA ALA A 2 -3.14 2.29 17.31
C ALA A 2 -2.97 0.84 17.78
N GLY A 3 -2.72 -0.12 16.93
CA GLY A 3 -2.87 -1.52 17.24
C GLY A 3 -1.66 -2.39 17.40
N ILE A 4 -0.66 -2.18 16.58
CA ILE A 4 0.64 -2.85 16.76
C ILE A 4 1.27 -2.38 18.05
N GLY A 5 1.08 -1.10 18.41
CA GLY A 5 1.66 -0.49 19.57
C GLY A 5 1.36 -1.22 20.88
N PHE A 6 0.17 -1.80 21.05
CA PHE A 6 -0.17 -2.47 22.30
C PHE A 6 0.54 -3.81 22.47
N GLU A 7 0.58 -4.63 21.42
CA GLU A 7 1.36 -5.89 21.44
C GLU A 7 2.86 -5.62 21.49
N LEU A 8 3.35 -4.65 20.71
CA LEU A 8 4.75 -4.23 20.75
C LEU A 8 5.13 -3.66 22.10
N LYS A 9 4.30 -2.78 22.69
CA LYS A 9 4.53 -2.25 24.04
C LYS A 9 4.65 -3.36 25.08
N ARG A 10 3.87 -4.44 24.95
CA ARG A 10 3.97 -5.62 25.82
C ARG A 10 5.29 -6.38 25.61
N LEU A 11 5.76 -6.50 24.38
CA LEU A 11 7.03 -7.13 24.04
C LEU A 11 8.23 -6.27 24.50
N PHE A 12 8.17 -4.94 24.28
CA PHE A 12 9.23 -4.01 24.70
C PHE A 12 9.26 -3.75 26.22
N ARG A 13 8.22 -4.09 26.98
CA ARG A 13 8.22 -4.04 28.45
C ARG A 13 9.16 -5.06 29.09
N ARG A 14 9.51 -6.13 28.40
CA ARG A 14 10.46 -7.11 28.89
C ARG A 14 11.88 -6.55 28.77
N LYS A 15 12.56 -6.41 29.93
CA LYS A 15 13.95 -5.93 30.00
C LYS A 15 14.91 -7.00 29.52
N GLY A 16 15.91 -6.61 28.73
CA GLY A 16 17.00 -7.49 28.28
C GLY A 16 17.25 -7.41 26.77
N LEU A 17 18.51 -7.56 26.36
CA LEU A 17 18.95 -7.46 24.97
C LEU A 17 18.18 -8.42 24.04
N PHE A 18 18.04 -9.68 24.44
CA PHE A 18 17.32 -10.70 23.66
C PHE A 18 15.81 -10.40 23.54
N ALA A 19 15.20 -9.84 24.59
CA ALA A 19 13.81 -9.43 24.54
C ALA A 19 13.59 -8.29 23.54
N THR A 20 14.49 -7.31 23.53
CA THR A 20 14.51 -6.20 22.59
C THR A 20 14.73 -6.68 21.15
N MET A 21 15.72 -7.55 20.91
CA MET A 21 15.95 -8.14 19.58
C MET A 21 14.72 -8.91 19.07
N ARG A 22 14.07 -9.70 19.93
CA ARG A 22 12.85 -10.42 19.59
C ARG A 22 11.69 -9.46 19.25
N ALA A 23 11.56 -8.35 19.99
CA ALA A 23 10.53 -7.34 19.72
C ALA A 23 10.77 -6.62 18.39
N TYR A 24 12.00 -6.24 18.08
CA TYR A 24 12.36 -5.67 16.77
C TYR A 24 12.22 -6.69 15.63
N GLY A 25 12.61 -7.94 15.84
CA GLY A 25 12.41 -9.01 14.86
C GLY A 25 10.93 -9.25 14.55
N TYR A 26 10.08 -9.28 15.57
CA TYR A 26 8.63 -9.39 15.39
C TYR A 26 8.05 -8.16 14.65
N ALA A 27 8.42 -6.95 15.05
CA ALA A 27 8.01 -5.73 14.35
C ALA A 27 8.49 -5.73 12.89
N GLY A 28 9.73 -6.20 12.65
CA GLY A 28 10.27 -6.37 11.31
C GLY A 28 9.42 -7.30 10.46
N ILE A 29 9.18 -8.51 10.92
CA ILE A 29 8.38 -9.51 10.17
C ILE A 29 6.96 -8.99 9.89
N VAL A 30 6.34 -8.34 10.86
CA VAL A 30 4.97 -7.84 10.72
C VAL A 30 4.88 -6.65 9.75
N CYS A 31 5.81 -5.69 9.86
CA CYS A 31 5.76 -4.46 9.06
C CYS A 31 6.29 -4.63 7.65
N THR A 32 7.31 -5.47 7.46
CA THR A 32 8.02 -5.61 6.19
C THR A 32 7.80 -6.97 5.52
N GLY A 33 7.21 -7.92 6.25
CA GLY A 33 6.97 -9.28 5.77
C GLY A 33 6.25 -9.34 4.43
N PRO A 34 5.10 -8.69 4.26
CA PRO A 34 4.38 -8.70 2.97
C PRO A 34 5.23 -8.20 1.81
N MET A 35 6.01 -7.13 2.01
CA MET A 35 6.88 -6.57 0.99
C MET A 35 8.03 -7.53 0.63
N LEU A 36 8.71 -8.10 1.64
CA LEU A 36 9.76 -9.08 1.43
C LEU A 36 9.23 -10.33 0.73
N LEU A 37 8.06 -10.81 1.13
CA LEU A 37 7.43 -11.97 0.53
C LEU A 37 7.06 -11.73 -0.93
N GLY A 38 6.60 -10.54 -1.31
CA GLY A 38 6.35 -10.15 -2.70
C GLY A 38 7.63 -10.19 -3.56
N VAL A 39 8.73 -9.66 -3.03
CA VAL A 39 10.05 -9.74 -3.72
C VAL A 39 10.52 -11.19 -3.82
N LEU A 40 10.38 -11.98 -2.76
CA LEU A 40 10.75 -13.40 -2.75
C LEU A 40 9.94 -14.22 -3.77
N LEU A 41 8.66 -13.90 -3.96
CA LEU A 41 7.84 -14.53 -4.99
C LEU A 41 8.41 -14.29 -6.38
N GLN A 42 8.72 -13.04 -6.72
CA GLN A 42 9.31 -12.72 -8.03
C GLN A 42 10.68 -13.39 -8.23
N VAL A 43 11.55 -13.30 -7.24
CA VAL A 43 12.87 -13.94 -7.29
C VAL A 43 12.74 -15.47 -7.39
N GLY A 44 11.86 -16.07 -6.60
CA GLY A 44 11.60 -17.50 -6.64
C GLY A 44 11.14 -17.99 -8.01
N ILE A 45 10.24 -17.27 -8.66
CA ILE A 45 9.77 -17.60 -10.01
C ILE A 45 10.88 -17.44 -11.03
N LEU A 46 11.72 -16.41 -10.94
CA LEU A 46 12.88 -16.23 -11.83
C LEU A 46 13.91 -17.35 -11.66
N VAL A 47 14.17 -17.80 -10.43
CA VAL A 47 15.03 -18.96 -10.15
C VAL A 47 14.45 -20.22 -10.80
N LEU A 48 13.14 -20.46 -10.67
CA LEU A 48 12.48 -21.58 -11.34
C LEU A 48 12.61 -21.49 -12.86
N CYS A 49 12.43 -20.31 -13.45
CA CYS A 49 12.66 -20.08 -14.88
C CYS A 49 14.08 -20.45 -15.29
N GLY A 50 15.07 -20.08 -14.50
CA GLY A 50 16.48 -20.41 -14.74
C GLY A 50 16.73 -21.92 -14.70
N LEU A 51 16.17 -22.64 -13.71
CA LEU A 51 16.31 -24.09 -13.54
C LEU A 51 15.66 -24.87 -14.69
N TRP A 52 14.54 -24.39 -15.23
CA TRP A 52 13.83 -25.03 -16.37
C TRP A 52 14.30 -24.53 -17.74
N GLY A 53 15.31 -23.67 -17.82
CA GLY A 53 15.86 -23.18 -19.08
C GLY A 53 14.88 -22.30 -19.87
N VAL A 54 13.97 -21.60 -19.21
CA VAL A 54 13.06 -20.63 -19.84
C VAL A 54 13.88 -19.51 -20.49
N GLY A 55 13.65 -19.24 -21.77
CA GLY A 55 14.38 -18.21 -22.52
C GLY A 55 14.26 -16.81 -21.90
N ARG A 56 15.35 -16.03 -21.93
CA ARG A 56 15.40 -14.68 -21.35
C ARG A 56 14.28 -13.74 -21.79
N ALA A 57 13.92 -13.77 -23.06
CA ALA A 57 12.81 -12.96 -23.59
C ALA A 57 11.47 -13.23 -22.89
N ASN A 58 11.18 -14.50 -22.54
CA ASN A 58 9.98 -14.86 -21.80
C ASN A 58 10.07 -14.44 -20.33
N GLN A 59 11.27 -14.50 -19.71
CA GLN A 59 11.50 -14.03 -18.36
C GLN A 59 11.30 -12.51 -18.28
N ASP A 60 11.88 -11.74 -19.21
CA ASP A 60 11.76 -10.29 -19.27
C ASP A 60 10.31 -9.87 -19.48
N LEU A 61 9.57 -10.58 -20.37
CA LEU A 61 8.15 -10.31 -20.61
C LEU A 61 7.31 -10.56 -19.36
N LEU A 62 7.55 -11.68 -18.68
CA LEU A 62 6.85 -12.01 -17.43
C LEU A 62 7.09 -10.94 -16.35
N VAL A 63 8.36 -10.55 -16.15
CA VAL A 63 8.72 -9.51 -15.17
C VAL A 63 8.04 -8.18 -15.51
N CYS A 64 8.08 -7.76 -16.77
CA CYS A 64 7.39 -6.54 -17.21
C CYS A 64 5.89 -6.62 -16.94
N MET A 65 5.21 -7.69 -17.37
CA MET A 65 3.77 -7.84 -17.17
C MET A 65 3.37 -7.79 -15.70
N VAL A 66 4.10 -8.50 -14.83
CA VAL A 66 3.84 -8.50 -13.38
C VAL A 66 4.13 -7.12 -12.77
N THR A 67 5.22 -6.46 -13.18
CA THR A 67 5.59 -5.14 -12.66
C THR A 67 4.56 -4.08 -13.04
N TYR A 68 4.13 -4.03 -14.31
CA TYR A 68 3.08 -3.09 -14.75
C TYR A 68 1.78 -3.33 -14.00
N THR A 69 1.37 -4.59 -13.85
CA THR A 69 0.17 -4.97 -13.09
C THR A 69 0.26 -4.52 -11.63
N LEU A 70 1.42 -4.74 -10.99
CA LEU A 70 1.68 -4.34 -9.61
C LEU A 70 1.61 -2.81 -9.44
N LEU A 71 2.35 -2.07 -10.25
CA LEU A 71 2.41 -0.61 -10.17
C LEU A 71 1.06 0.03 -10.45
N ALA A 72 0.34 -0.45 -11.47
CA ALA A 72 -0.99 0.05 -11.80
C ALA A 72 -1.99 -0.21 -10.66
N SER A 73 -2.01 -1.42 -10.08
CA SER A 73 -2.90 -1.76 -8.98
C SER A 73 -2.60 -0.94 -7.72
N LEU A 74 -1.32 -0.77 -7.34
CA LEU A 74 -0.91 0.05 -6.20
C LEU A 74 -1.26 1.53 -6.40
N THR A 75 -1.05 2.06 -7.61
CA THR A 75 -1.36 3.47 -7.92
C THR A 75 -2.86 3.73 -7.83
N LEU A 76 -3.68 2.86 -8.40
CA LEU A 76 -5.14 2.99 -8.33
C LEU A 76 -5.65 2.91 -6.89
N THR A 77 -5.24 1.87 -6.15
CA THR A 77 -5.71 1.66 -4.78
C THR A 77 -5.23 2.72 -3.82
N SER A 78 -4.09 3.37 -4.08
CA SER A 78 -3.53 4.42 -3.23
C SER A 78 -4.44 5.64 -3.08
N PHE A 79 -5.26 5.95 -4.09
CA PHE A 79 -6.25 7.01 -4.02
C PHE A 79 -7.35 6.71 -2.97
N PHE A 80 -7.74 5.45 -2.85
CA PHE A 80 -8.82 5.05 -1.94
C PHE A 80 -8.31 4.66 -0.55
N SER A 81 -7.10 4.15 -0.42
CA SER A 81 -6.60 3.49 0.80
C SER A 81 -6.63 4.38 2.04
N MET A 82 -6.19 5.65 1.95
CA MET A 82 -6.18 6.55 3.11
C MET A 82 -7.59 6.98 3.56
N PRO A 83 -8.52 7.41 2.68
CA PRO A 83 -9.91 7.68 3.06
C PRO A 83 -10.63 6.46 3.62
N VAL A 84 -10.43 5.27 3.03
CA VAL A 84 -11.00 4.02 3.53
C VAL A 84 -10.46 3.69 4.93
N THR A 85 -9.15 3.80 5.14
CA THR A 85 -8.55 3.59 6.47
C THR A 85 -9.11 4.58 7.50
N ARG A 86 -9.38 5.83 7.09
CA ARG A 86 -10.02 6.83 7.96
C ARG A 86 -11.46 6.45 8.27
N PHE A 87 -12.25 6.06 7.27
CA PHE A 87 -13.60 5.54 7.45
C PHE A 87 -13.63 4.38 8.46
N LEU A 88 -12.76 3.38 8.28
CA LEU A 88 -12.64 2.25 9.18
C LEU A 88 -12.35 2.66 10.63
N ALA A 89 -11.41 3.60 10.82
CA ALA A 89 -11.07 4.10 12.14
C ALA A 89 -12.27 4.80 12.80
N ASP A 90 -13.02 5.60 12.04
CA ASP A 90 -14.21 6.31 12.53
C ASP A 90 -15.36 5.33 12.85
N MET A 91 -15.58 4.29 12.03
CA MET A 91 -16.60 3.25 12.29
C MET A 91 -16.26 2.41 13.53
N LEU A 92 -15.00 1.98 13.67
CA LEU A 92 -14.53 1.24 14.85
C LEU A 92 -14.63 2.10 16.12
N PHE A 93 -14.34 3.40 16.03
CA PHE A 93 -14.47 4.31 17.17
C PHE A 93 -15.94 4.54 17.55
N ALA A 94 -16.84 4.59 16.57
CA ALA A 94 -18.28 4.75 16.78
C ALA A 94 -19.01 3.43 17.14
N GLU A 95 -18.28 2.31 17.27
CA GLU A 95 -18.82 0.96 17.52
C GLU A 95 -19.84 0.51 16.44
N ARG A 96 -19.66 0.99 15.19
CA ARG A 96 -20.51 0.67 14.03
C ARG A 96 -19.82 -0.36 13.13
N GLU A 97 -19.51 -1.53 13.67
CA GLU A 97 -18.82 -2.60 12.96
C GLU A 97 -19.66 -3.19 11.81
N ASP A 98 -20.99 -3.03 11.88
CA ASP A 98 -21.95 -3.45 10.88
C ASP A 98 -21.81 -2.71 9.51
N GLU A 99 -21.17 -1.55 9.48
CA GLU A 99 -20.91 -0.77 8.27
C GLU A 99 -19.61 -1.21 7.53
N ILE A 100 -18.76 -1.98 8.20
CA ILE A 100 -17.40 -2.25 7.70
C ILE A 100 -17.42 -3.23 6.53
N LEU A 101 -18.07 -4.39 6.68
CA LEU A 101 -18.11 -5.41 5.64
C LEU A 101 -18.82 -4.95 4.35
N PRO A 102 -19.99 -4.25 4.41
CA PRO A 102 -20.60 -3.65 3.23
C PRO A 102 -19.67 -2.67 2.51
N SER A 103 -18.98 -1.80 3.25
CA SER A 103 -18.04 -0.83 2.67
C SER A 103 -16.86 -1.49 1.95
N PHE A 104 -16.41 -2.66 2.40
CA PHE A 104 -15.38 -3.44 1.71
C PHE A 104 -15.83 -3.84 0.30
N TRP A 105 -17.05 -4.37 0.17
CA TRP A 105 -17.59 -4.74 -1.14
C TRP A 105 -17.87 -3.53 -2.02
N GLY A 106 -18.42 -2.45 -1.44
CA GLY A 106 -18.66 -1.20 -2.17
C GLY A 106 -17.36 -0.55 -2.69
N SER A 107 -16.32 -0.49 -1.86
CA SER A 107 -15.03 0.08 -2.27
C SER A 107 -14.35 -0.77 -3.35
N ASN A 108 -14.39 -2.10 -3.22
CA ASN A 108 -13.88 -2.99 -4.26
C ASN A 108 -14.65 -2.84 -5.57
N ALA A 109 -15.99 -2.74 -5.53
CA ALA A 109 -16.79 -2.59 -6.74
C ALA A 109 -16.37 -1.36 -7.57
N ILE A 110 -16.20 -0.21 -6.94
CA ILE A 110 -15.77 1.03 -7.63
C ILE A 110 -14.35 0.88 -8.16
N MET A 111 -13.41 0.38 -7.34
CA MET A 111 -12.02 0.21 -7.75
C MET A 111 -11.88 -0.81 -8.89
N LEU A 112 -12.64 -1.91 -8.84
CA LEU A 112 -12.63 -2.94 -9.89
C LEU A 112 -13.19 -2.39 -11.22
N VAL A 113 -14.30 -1.65 -11.18
CA VAL A 113 -14.88 -1.05 -12.40
C VAL A 113 -13.91 -0.03 -12.99
N ALA A 114 -13.46 0.94 -12.20
CA ALA A 114 -12.53 1.97 -12.66
C ALA A 114 -11.20 1.36 -13.15
N GLY A 115 -10.65 0.44 -12.38
CA GLY A 115 -9.38 -0.22 -12.69
C GLY A 115 -9.45 -1.10 -13.92
N THR A 116 -10.50 -1.93 -14.04
CA THR A 116 -10.70 -2.79 -15.21
C THR A 116 -10.81 -1.96 -16.50
N VAL A 117 -11.51 -0.83 -16.46
CA VAL A 117 -11.62 0.06 -17.63
C VAL A 117 -10.26 0.67 -17.96
N LEU A 118 -9.58 1.29 -16.98
CA LEU A 118 -8.31 1.98 -17.22
C LEU A 118 -7.20 1.01 -17.66
N TYR A 119 -7.03 -0.09 -16.91
CA TYR A 119 -5.98 -1.06 -17.21
C TYR A 119 -6.34 -1.92 -18.44
N GLY A 120 -7.62 -2.20 -18.66
CA GLY A 120 -8.12 -2.88 -19.85
C GLY A 120 -7.84 -2.09 -21.12
N ILE A 121 -8.06 -0.77 -21.13
CA ILE A 121 -7.69 0.11 -22.24
C ILE A 121 -6.18 0.01 -22.53
N PHE A 122 -5.34 0.09 -21.50
CA PHE A 122 -3.89 -0.08 -21.68
C PHE A 122 -3.56 -1.44 -22.31
N LEU A 123 -4.15 -2.53 -21.82
CA LEU A 123 -3.89 -3.89 -22.32
C LEU A 123 -4.33 -4.07 -23.78
N LEU A 124 -5.42 -3.44 -24.21
CA LEU A 124 -5.88 -3.48 -25.61
C LEU A 124 -4.83 -2.92 -26.58
N PHE A 125 -4.08 -1.90 -26.16
CA PHE A 125 -3.04 -1.27 -26.97
C PHE A 125 -1.62 -1.81 -26.69
N SER A 126 -1.47 -2.68 -25.67
CA SER A 126 -0.15 -3.14 -25.21
C SER A 126 0.57 -4.11 -26.14
N GLY A 127 -0.13 -4.69 -27.13
CA GLY A 127 0.44 -5.74 -28.00
C GLY A 127 0.58 -7.12 -27.34
N ALA A 128 -0.01 -7.30 -26.14
CA ALA A 128 -0.11 -8.60 -25.50
C ALA A 128 -1.05 -9.52 -26.28
N THR A 129 -0.84 -10.84 -26.22
CA THR A 129 -1.85 -11.80 -26.72
C THR A 129 -3.12 -11.69 -25.88
N LEU A 130 -4.27 -12.08 -26.45
CA LEU A 130 -5.54 -12.03 -25.72
C LEU A 130 -5.46 -12.77 -24.37
N LEU A 131 -4.84 -13.95 -24.34
CA LEU A 131 -4.68 -14.75 -23.13
C LEU A 131 -3.78 -14.04 -22.12
N GLN A 132 -2.64 -13.48 -22.54
CA GLN A 132 -1.75 -12.69 -21.68
C GLN A 132 -2.48 -11.47 -21.09
N GLY A 133 -3.23 -10.74 -21.94
CA GLY A 133 -4.03 -9.59 -21.50
C GLY A 133 -5.09 -9.97 -20.47
N LEU A 134 -5.84 -11.05 -20.70
CA LEU A 134 -6.84 -11.54 -19.75
C LEU A 134 -6.22 -11.99 -18.42
N LEU A 135 -5.06 -12.67 -18.44
CA LEU A 135 -4.35 -13.09 -17.23
C LEU A 135 -3.80 -11.89 -16.46
N CYS A 136 -3.24 -10.88 -17.15
CA CYS A 136 -2.81 -9.63 -16.53
C CYS A 136 -3.99 -8.88 -15.88
N LEU A 137 -5.13 -8.78 -16.58
CA LEU A 137 -6.33 -8.14 -16.06
C LEU A 137 -6.90 -8.89 -14.85
N TRP A 138 -6.90 -10.22 -14.89
CA TRP A 138 -7.30 -11.05 -13.76
C TRP A 138 -6.40 -10.85 -12.56
N LEU A 139 -5.08 -10.93 -12.75
CA LEU A 139 -4.09 -10.64 -11.70
C LEU A 139 -4.25 -9.23 -11.13
N PHE A 140 -4.46 -8.22 -11.99
CA PHE A 140 -4.68 -6.84 -11.60
C PHE A 140 -5.89 -6.68 -10.67
N ASN A 141 -7.02 -7.29 -11.03
CA ASN A 141 -8.24 -7.22 -10.24
C ASN A 141 -8.09 -7.95 -8.88
N ILE A 142 -7.41 -9.10 -8.86
CA ILE A 142 -7.09 -9.79 -7.61
C ILE A 142 -6.20 -8.92 -6.71
N MET A 143 -5.18 -8.26 -7.29
CA MET A 143 -4.29 -7.38 -6.52
C MET A 143 -5.03 -6.17 -5.93
N ILE A 144 -5.96 -5.55 -6.66
CA ILE A 144 -6.78 -4.45 -6.12
C ILE A 144 -7.52 -4.90 -4.85
N VAL A 145 -8.20 -6.04 -4.91
CA VAL A 145 -8.98 -6.54 -3.76
C VAL A 145 -8.06 -6.91 -2.60
N ASN A 146 -6.90 -7.50 -2.87
CA ASN A 146 -5.91 -7.81 -1.85
C ASN A 146 -5.35 -6.56 -1.15
N TRP A 147 -4.97 -5.51 -1.91
CA TRP A 147 -4.47 -4.26 -1.32
C TRP A 147 -5.53 -3.57 -0.46
N ASN A 148 -6.77 -3.55 -0.94
CA ASN A 148 -7.89 -3.03 -0.16
C ASN A 148 -8.15 -3.90 1.09
N GLY A 149 -8.22 -5.23 0.94
CA GLY A 149 -8.40 -6.18 2.03
C GLY A 149 -7.33 -6.06 3.12
N THR A 150 -6.08 -5.89 2.72
CA THR A 150 -4.96 -5.64 3.66
C THR A 150 -5.18 -4.36 4.47
N SER A 151 -5.78 -3.30 3.89
CA SER A 151 -6.12 -2.07 4.63
C SER A 151 -7.16 -2.35 5.72
N TYR A 152 -8.19 -3.15 5.43
CA TYR A 152 -9.20 -3.58 6.39
C TYR A 152 -8.63 -4.48 7.49
N LEU A 153 -7.83 -5.48 7.13
CA LEU A 153 -7.19 -6.39 8.09
C LEU A 153 -6.17 -5.66 8.98
N THR A 154 -5.49 -4.66 8.46
CA THR A 154 -4.58 -3.81 9.25
C THR A 154 -5.34 -3.02 10.32
N ALA A 155 -6.57 -2.59 10.05
CA ALA A 155 -7.42 -1.91 11.03
C ALA A 155 -7.81 -2.83 12.20
N ILE A 156 -8.01 -4.14 11.94
CA ILE A 156 -8.30 -5.18 12.96
C ILE A 156 -7.04 -5.59 13.73
N LYS A 157 -5.84 -5.31 13.18
CA LYS A 157 -4.55 -5.67 13.79
C LYS A 157 -4.15 -7.14 13.68
N ASP A 158 -4.78 -7.89 12.77
CA ASP A 158 -4.40 -9.30 12.52
C ASP A 158 -3.23 -9.42 11.54
N TYR A 159 -2.08 -8.97 11.98
CA TYR A 159 -0.83 -9.04 11.17
C TYR A 159 -0.35 -10.46 10.93
N ARG A 160 -0.72 -11.41 11.83
CA ARG A 160 -0.39 -12.83 11.63
C ARG A 160 -1.21 -13.42 10.51
N GLY A 161 -2.50 -13.10 10.46
CA GLY A 161 -3.39 -13.49 9.37
C GLY A 161 -2.86 -13.00 8.02
N ILE A 162 -2.52 -11.71 7.94
CA ILE A 162 -1.93 -11.10 6.72
C ILE A 162 -0.62 -11.81 6.33
N LEU A 163 0.30 -12.05 7.26
CA LEU A 163 1.57 -12.72 6.97
C LEU A 163 1.36 -14.15 6.47
N CYS A 164 0.43 -14.89 7.10
CA CYS A 164 0.10 -16.26 6.68
C CYS A 164 -0.56 -16.29 5.30
N SER A 165 -1.43 -15.33 4.97
CA SER A 165 -2.05 -15.25 3.64
C SER A 165 -1.01 -15.01 2.53
N PHE A 166 -0.04 -14.12 2.75
CA PHE A 166 1.09 -13.93 1.85
C PHE A 166 1.97 -15.17 1.71
N ALA A 167 2.29 -15.84 2.82
CA ALA A 167 3.10 -17.07 2.79
C ALA A 167 2.39 -18.20 2.03
N ALA A 168 1.07 -18.35 2.23
CA ALA A 168 0.24 -19.28 1.48
C ALA A 168 0.22 -18.95 -0.02
N ALA A 169 0.09 -17.67 -0.37
CA ALA A 169 0.14 -17.20 -1.76
C ALA A 169 1.43 -17.60 -2.46
N ILE A 170 2.58 -17.39 -1.81
CA ILE A 170 3.89 -17.77 -2.36
C ILE A 170 3.98 -19.28 -2.53
N GLY A 171 3.60 -20.06 -1.52
CA GLY A 171 3.64 -21.52 -1.59
C GLY A 171 2.83 -22.05 -2.76
N VAL A 172 1.58 -21.57 -2.91
CA VAL A 172 0.70 -21.98 -4.02
C VAL A 172 1.23 -21.48 -5.36
N ALA A 173 1.67 -20.23 -5.47
CA ALA A 173 2.23 -19.71 -6.73
C ALA A 173 3.44 -20.51 -7.19
N CYS A 174 4.38 -20.84 -6.28
CA CYS A 174 5.55 -21.65 -6.61
C CYS A 174 5.17 -23.08 -7.01
N LEU A 175 4.23 -23.71 -6.30
CA LEU A 175 3.76 -25.07 -6.65
C LEU A 175 3.06 -25.09 -8.00
N CYS A 176 2.19 -24.12 -8.27
CA CYS A 176 1.52 -23.99 -9.58
C CYS A 176 2.52 -23.68 -10.70
N ALA A 177 3.55 -22.84 -10.43
CA ALA A 177 4.60 -22.55 -11.39
C ALA A 177 5.42 -23.80 -11.74
N LEU A 178 5.79 -24.60 -10.74
CA LEU A 178 6.45 -25.90 -10.93
C LEU A 178 5.57 -26.84 -11.79
N ALA A 179 4.28 -26.95 -11.47
CA ALA A 179 3.35 -27.78 -12.23
C ALA A 179 3.20 -27.28 -13.67
N ALA A 180 3.07 -25.98 -13.90
CA ALA A 180 2.94 -25.39 -15.23
C ALA A 180 4.17 -25.68 -16.10
N LEU A 181 5.38 -25.54 -15.54
CA LEU A 181 6.63 -25.82 -16.24
C LEU A 181 6.80 -27.32 -16.49
N ALA A 182 6.46 -28.19 -15.52
CA ALA A 182 6.53 -29.66 -15.66
C ALA A 182 5.55 -30.19 -16.71
N LEU A 183 4.37 -29.57 -16.86
CA LEU A 183 3.37 -29.90 -17.87
C LEU A 183 3.71 -29.34 -19.27
N GLY A 184 4.79 -28.57 -19.41
CA GLY A 184 5.18 -27.95 -20.68
C GLY A 184 4.24 -26.87 -21.18
N LEU A 185 3.51 -26.18 -20.28
CA LEU A 185 2.65 -25.06 -20.66
C LEU A 185 3.49 -23.89 -21.18
N PRO A 186 2.91 -22.99 -22.01
CA PRO A 186 3.60 -21.79 -22.45
C PRO A 186 4.13 -21.02 -21.22
N PRO A 187 5.45 -20.73 -21.15
CA PRO A 187 6.07 -20.27 -19.90
C PRO A 187 5.46 -18.96 -19.35
N VAL A 188 5.19 -17.98 -20.20
CA VAL A 188 4.67 -16.67 -19.76
C VAL A 188 3.26 -16.81 -19.19
N GLU A 189 2.38 -17.48 -19.93
CA GLU A 189 0.97 -17.67 -19.55
C GLU A 189 0.84 -18.58 -18.33
N GLY A 190 1.60 -19.69 -18.30
CA GLY A 190 1.59 -20.62 -17.18
C GLY A 190 2.08 -20.00 -15.89
N LEU A 191 3.15 -19.20 -15.94
CA LEU A 191 3.69 -18.52 -14.77
C LEU A 191 2.82 -17.33 -14.32
N LEU A 192 2.26 -16.56 -15.27
CA LEU A 192 1.27 -15.51 -14.94
C LEU A 192 0.04 -16.09 -14.24
N ALA A 193 -0.50 -17.20 -14.77
CA ALA A 193 -1.63 -17.90 -14.15
C ALA A 193 -1.27 -18.42 -12.75
N SER A 194 -0.05 -18.94 -12.56
CA SER A 194 0.44 -19.41 -11.26
C SER A 194 0.53 -18.29 -10.23
N ILE A 195 1.03 -17.12 -10.62
CA ILE A 195 1.06 -15.93 -9.75
C ILE A 195 -0.36 -15.49 -9.40
N ALA A 196 -1.26 -15.42 -10.40
CA ALA A 196 -2.65 -15.04 -10.19
C ALA A 196 -3.40 -16.00 -9.27
N LEU A 197 -3.15 -17.31 -9.37
CA LEU A 197 -3.69 -18.32 -8.45
C LEU A 197 -3.15 -18.15 -7.04
N GLY A 198 -1.86 -17.88 -6.86
CA GLY A 198 -1.28 -17.59 -5.56
C GLY A 198 -1.93 -16.39 -4.89
N TYR A 199 -2.03 -15.25 -5.58
CA TYR A 199 -2.74 -14.07 -5.06
C TYR A 199 -4.24 -14.31 -4.90
N GLY A 200 -4.85 -15.20 -5.68
CA GLY A 200 -6.23 -15.64 -5.51
C GLY A 200 -6.45 -16.40 -4.20
N VAL A 201 -5.50 -17.24 -3.79
CA VAL A 201 -5.51 -17.91 -2.47
C VAL A 201 -5.38 -16.89 -1.34
N MET A 202 -4.50 -15.88 -1.49
CA MET A 202 -4.41 -14.77 -0.55
C MET A 202 -5.76 -14.06 -0.41
N LEU A 203 -6.39 -13.72 -1.54
CA LEU A 203 -7.71 -13.10 -1.57
C LEU A 203 -8.76 -13.91 -0.81
N ALA A 204 -8.84 -15.21 -1.10
CA ALA A 204 -9.79 -16.09 -0.41
C ALA A 204 -9.54 -16.14 1.10
N TRP A 205 -8.27 -16.18 1.51
CA TRP A 205 -7.87 -16.17 2.92
C TRP A 205 -8.27 -14.86 3.60
N ASP A 206 -7.93 -13.72 2.99
CA ASP A 206 -8.22 -12.39 3.53
C ASP A 206 -9.73 -12.14 3.65
N VAL A 207 -10.53 -12.57 2.65
CA VAL A 207 -12.00 -12.51 2.71
C VAL A 207 -12.54 -13.36 3.85
N VAL A 208 -12.04 -14.59 4.04
CA VAL A 208 -12.47 -15.45 5.17
C VAL A 208 -12.16 -14.79 6.51
N LEU A 209 -11.00 -14.15 6.65
CA LEU A 209 -10.65 -13.41 7.86
C LEU A 209 -11.61 -12.23 8.09
N LEU A 210 -11.94 -11.45 7.07
CA LEU A 210 -12.87 -10.32 7.18
C LEU A 210 -14.26 -10.77 7.65
N TYR A 211 -14.80 -11.84 7.07
CA TYR A 211 -16.09 -12.42 7.48
C TYR A 211 -16.06 -13.03 8.89
N ARG A 212 -14.89 -13.39 9.40
CA ARG A 212 -14.72 -13.88 10.77
C ARG A 212 -14.74 -12.75 11.80
N TYR A 213 -14.22 -11.57 11.42
CA TYR A 213 -14.07 -10.45 12.34
C TYR A 213 -15.26 -9.50 12.31
N PHE A 214 -15.91 -9.32 11.17
CA PHE A 214 -16.97 -8.34 11.01
C PHE A 214 -18.33 -9.01 10.76
N PRO A 215 -19.40 -8.49 11.40
CA PRO A 215 -20.74 -9.00 11.19
C PRO A 215 -21.22 -8.72 9.76
N GLN A 216 -22.01 -9.64 9.24
CA GLN A 216 -22.75 -9.41 8.00
C GLN A 216 -23.93 -8.48 8.30
N SER A 217 -24.16 -7.50 7.47
CA SER A 217 -25.29 -6.57 7.61
C SER A 217 -25.78 -6.11 6.24
N ASP A 218 -27.04 -5.68 6.20
CA ASP A 218 -27.70 -5.12 5.00
C ASP A 218 -27.55 -3.60 4.92
N ARG A 219 -26.46 -3.05 5.50
CA ARG A 219 -26.15 -1.62 5.42
C ARG A 219 -25.65 -1.25 4.04
N SER A 220 -25.82 0.05 3.69
CA SER A 220 -25.36 0.59 2.41
C SER A 220 -23.86 0.37 2.21
N PRO A 221 -23.43 -0.29 1.11
CA PRO A 221 -22.02 -0.46 0.79
C PRO A 221 -21.33 0.84 0.35
N TRP A 222 -22.10 1.92 0.10
CA TRP A 222 -21.61 3.16 -0.50
C TRP A 222 -21.35 4.27 0.53
N LEU A 223 -21.59 4.03 1.81
CA LEU A 223 -21.44 5.04 2.87
C LEU A 223 -20.03 5.66 2.92
N TYR A 224 -18.98 4.86 2.66
CA TYR A 224 -17.58 5.31 2.66
C TYR A 224 -17.28 6.42 1.63
N LEU A 225 -18.08 6.53 0.57
CA LEU A 225 -17.92 7.59 -0.45
C LEU A 225 -18.02 9.00 0.13
N ARG A 226 -18.78 9.16 1.21
CA ARG A 226 -18.87 10.42 1.93
C ARG A 226 -17.52 10.82 2.54
N TRP A 227 -16.71 9.86 2.97
CA TRP A 227 -15.36 10.11 3.46
C TRP A 227 -14.40 10.55 2.36
N LEU A 228 -14.62 10.14 1.11
CA LEU A 228 -13.86 10.67 -0.03
C LEU A 228 -14.10 12.17 -0.23
N ASP A 229 -15.35 12.64 -0.16
CA ASP A 229 -15.64 14.07 -0.25
C ASP A 229 -15.10 14.87 0.94
N GLN A 230 -15.23 14.31 2.15
CA GLN A 230 -14.79 14.97 3.37
C GLN A 230 -13.26 15.01 3.49
N PHE A 231 -12.58 13.93 3.10
CA PHE A 231 -11.16 13.73 3.23
C PHE A 231 -10.43 13.60 1.88
N MET A 232 -10.89 14.31 0.85
CA MET A 232 -10.23 14.35 -0.46
C MET A 232 -8.71 14.62 -0.37
N PRO A 233 -8.23 15.50 0.54
CA PRO A 233 -6.80 15.66 0.72
C PRO A 233 -6.06 14.35 1.10
N LEU A 234 -6.67 13.43 1.83
CA LEU A 234 -6.05 12.13 2.12
C LEU A 234 -5.94 11.25 0.86
N ALA A 235 -6.99 11.24 0.02
CA ALA A 235 -6.97 10.52 -1.25
C ALA A 235 -5.82 11.03 -2.16
N LEU A 236 -5.70 12.35 -2.28
CA LEU A 236 -4.63 12.97 -3.05
C LEU A 236 -3.24 12.72 -2.46
N THR A 237 -3.11 12.74 -1.12
CA THR A 237 -1.84 12.42 -0.45
C THR A 237 -1.39 11.00 -0.78
N GLY A 238 -2.28 10.01 -0.70
CA GLY A 238 -1.98 8.63 -1.06
C GLY A 238 -1.55 8.50 -2.52
N LEU A 239 -2.32 9.06 -3.43
CA LEU A 239 -2.04 9.03 -4.86
C LEU A 239 -0.69 9.70 -5.20
N PHE A 240 -0.45 10.92 -4.72
CA PHE A 240 0.78 11.65 -5.02
C PHE A 240 2.01 10.99 -4.41
N THR A 241 1.91 10.40 -3.22
CA THR A 241 3.02 9.64 -2.64
C THR A 241 3.42 8.47 -3.51
N ASN A 242 2.45 7.70 -4.03
CA ASN A 242 2.74 6.57 -4.93
C ASN A 242 3.21 7.02 -6.32
N LEU A 243 2.61 8.08 -6.87
CA LEU A 243 3.08 8.65 -8.13
C LEU A 243 4.53 9.13 -8.02
N GLY A 244 4.89 9.84 -6.96
CA GLY A 244 6.28 10.27 -6.71
C GLY A 244 7.24 9.09 -6.58
N LEU A 245 6.79 8.00 -5.94
CA LEU A 245 7.60 6.80 -5.74
C LEU A 245 7.86 6.03 -7.03
N PHE A 246 6.90 6.00 -7.97
CA PHE A 246 6.97 5.16 -9.17
C PHE A 246 7.21 5.95 -10.46
N ALA A 247 7.00 7.27 -10.48
CA ALA A 247 7.13 8.08 -11.68
C ALA A 247 8.50 7.96 -12.35
N HIS A 248 9.58 7.90 -11.56
CA HIS A 248 10.93 7.78 -12.10
C HIS A 248 11.13 6.47 -12.88
N LEU A 249 10.52 5.36 -12.47
CA LEU A 249 10.61 4.08 -13.18
C LEU A 249 9.93 4.20 -14.56
N VAL A 250 8.66 4.64 -14.56
CA VAL A 250 7.84 4.72 -15.78
C VAL A 250 8.45 5.71 -16.79
N ILE A 251 8.95 6.86 -16.33
CA ILE A 251 9.58 7.86 -17.19
C ILE A 251 10.87 7.33 -17.81
N ILE A 252 11.69 6.61 -17.03
CA ILE A 252 12.94 6.02 -17.52
C ILE A 252 12.69 4.90 -18.53
N TRP A 253 11.60 4.14 -18.40
CA TRP A 253 11.21 3.13 -19.41
C TRP A 253 10.94 3.75 -20.79
N ALA A 254 10.41 4.97 -20.83
CA ALA A 254 10.24 5.73 -22.07
C ALA A 254 11.52 6.42 -22.55
N GLY A 255 12.61 6.36 -21.78
CA GLY A 255 13.87 7.01 -22.06
C GLY A 255 14.86 6.16 -22.89
N PRO A 256 16.06 6.69 -23.15
CA PRO A 256 17.07 6.04 -24.01
C PRO A 256 17.61 4.70 -23.52
N ILE A 257 17.50 4.40 -22.22
CA ILE A 257 17.92 3.09 -21.64
C ILE A 257 16.73 2.12 -21.50
N GLY A 258 15.54 2.58 -21.88
CA GLY A 258 14.34 1.72 -21.94
C GLY A 258 14.48 0.71 -23.07
N VAL A 259 14.19 -0.55 -22.76
CA VAL A 259 14.19 -1.65 -23.71
C VAL A 259 12.75 -2.08 -23.94
N GLN A 260 12.31 -2.07 -25.21
CA GLN A 260 11.02 -2.60 -25.57
C GLN A 260 11.05 -4.13 -25.47
N VAL A 261 10.24 -4.69 -24.61
CA VAL A 261 10.12 -6.14 -24.44
C VAL A 261 9.04 -6.69 -25.37
N LYS A 262 7.86 -6.06 -25.37
CA LYS A 262 6.77 -6.40 -26.29
C LYS A 262 5.73 -5.27 -26.34
N GLY A 263 5.45 -4.75 -27.53
CA GLY A 263 4.43 -3.70 -27.71
C GLY A 263 4.68 -2.49 -26.81
N LEU A 264 3.74 -2.19 -25.89
CA LEU A 264 3.89 -1.09 -24.91
C LEU A 264 4.58 -1.53 -23.60
N PHE A 265 5.02 -2.77 -23.49
CA PHE A 265 5.80 -3.21 -22.35
C PHE A 265 7.27 -2.86 -22.53
N TYR A 266 7.73 -1.90 -21.76
CA TYR A 266 9.11 -1.45 -21.69
C TYR A 266 9.67 -1.74 -20.30
N GLY A 267 10.96 -1.97 -20.20
CA GLY A 267 11.69 -2.08 -18.94
C GLY A 267 13.07 -1.43 -19.08
N ALA A 268 13.67 -1.09 -17.97
CA ALA A 268 15.03 -0.56 -17.94
C ALA A 268 15.87 -1.33 -16.91
N PRO A 269 16.30 -2.58 -17.23
CA PRO A 269 16.99 -3.44 -16.27
C PRO A 269 18.20 -2.78 -15.59
N TYR A 270 18.95 -1.95 -16.32
CA TYR A 270 20.08 -1.20 -15.76
C TYR A 270 19.69 -0.21 -14.66
N HIS A 271 18.43 0.24 -14.63
CA HIS A 271 17.88 1.14 -13.63
C HIS A 271 16.97 0.40 -12.63
N ASP A 272 16.15 -0.50 -13.11
CA ASP A 272 15.09 -1.15 -12.30
C ASP A 272 15.67 -2.09 -11.24
N VAL A 273 16.73 -2.84 -11.58
CA VAL A 273 17.39 -3.75 -10.63
C VAL A 273 18.06 -2.97 -9.49
N PRO A 274 18.90 -1.95 -9.75
CA PRO A 274 19.40 -1.07 -8.69
C PRO A 274 18.30 -0.40 -7.88
N ALA A 275 17.21 0.05 -8.52
CA ALA A 275 16.10 0.69 -7.84
C ALA A 275 15.39 -0.26 -6.87
N LEU A 276 15.13 -1.50 -7.28
CA LEU A 276 14.51 -2.51 -6.42
C LEU A 276 15.37 -2.80 -5.18
N ILE A 277 16.68 -2.98 -5.36
CA ILE A 277 17.59 -3.28 -4.25
C ILE A 277 17.73 -2.06 -3.32
N ALA A 278 17.85 -0.85 -3.89
CA ALA A 278 17.91 0.38 -3.12
C ALA A 278 16.61 0.62 -2.32
N PHE A 279 15.45 0.33 -2.91
CA PHE A 279 14.16 0.41 -2.23
C PHE A 279 14.09 -0.47 -0.97
N LEU A 280 14.74 -1.62 -0.93
CA LEU A 280 14.76 -2.48 0.26
C LEU A 280 15.43 -1.81 1.48
N THR A 281 16.25 -0.78 1.28
CA THR A 281 16.89 -0.06 2.39
C THR A 281 15.88 0.71 3.27
N ILE A 282 14.68 1.03 2.75
CA ILE A 282 13.62 1.71 3.52
C ILE A 282 13.01 0.82 4.63
N LEU A 283 13.19 -0.51 4.53
CA LEU A 283 12.62 -1.46 5.48
C LEU A 283 13.03 -1.14 6.92
N VAL A 284 14.26 -0.71 7.12
CA VAL A 284 14.78 -0.35 8.44
C VAL A 284 14.02 0.84 9.02
N THR A 285 13.76 1.87 8.21
CA THR A 285 12.97 3.03 8.65
C THR A 285 11.51 2.63 8.89
N SER A 286 10.92 1.79 8.06
CA SER A 286 9.54 1.32 8.24
C SER A 286 9.36 0.59 9.58
N VAL A 287 10.27 -0.32 9.93
CA VAL A 287 10.25 -1.01 11.23
C VAL A 287 10.48 -0.05 12.39
N ASN A 288 11.47 0.84 12.24
CA ASN A 288 11.80 1.80 13.29
C ASN A 288 10.67 2.80 13.52
N PHE A 289 9.99 3.26 12.47
CA PHE A 289 8.83 4.14 12.55
C PHE A 289 7.74 3.54 13.43
N VAL A 290 7.36 2.30 13.19
CA VAL A 290 6.31 1.65 13.98
C VAL A 290 6.70 1.57 15.46
N VAL A 291 7.95 1.20 15.76
CA VAL A 291 8.44 1.16 17.15
C VAL A 291 8.48 2.55 17.77
N SER A 292 9.06 3.52 17.09
CA SER A 292 9.20 4.89 17.61
C SER A 292 7.86 5.61 17.77
N VAL A 293 6.99 5.51 16.79
CA VAL A 293 5.71 6.24 16.81
C VAL A 293 4.70 5.54 17.70
N GLU A 294 4.47 4.25 17.50
CA GLU A 294 3.42 3.52 18.21
C GLU A 294 3.76 3.26 19.69
N VAL A 295 5.03 2.99 20.00
CA VAL A 295 5.44 2.64 21.39
C VAL A 295 5.80 3.87 22.20
N ASN A 296 6.52 4.86 21.61
CA ASN A 296 7.06 5.98 22.34
C ASN A 296 6.24 7.27 22.18
N PHE A 297 5.88 7.63 20.92
CA PHE A 297 5.21 8.90 20.64
C PHE A 297 3.70 8.84 20.92
N TYR A 298 2.99 7.83 20.43
CA TYR A 298 1.52 7.74 20.51
C TYR A 298 0.96 7.85 21.96
N PRO A 299 1.57 7.25 23.00
CA PRO A 299 1.09 7.45 24.36
C PRO A 299 1.12 8.93 24.79
N ARG A 300 2.20 9.66 24.49
CA ARG A 300 2.32 11.09 24.80
C ARG A 300 1.34 11.95 24.00
N TYR A 301 1.17 11.61 22.71
CA TYR A 301 0.16 12.22 21.86
C TYR A 301 -1.25 12.05 22.44
N ARG A 302 -1.62 10.84 22.83
CA ARG A 302 -2.92 10.56 23.45
C ARG A 302 -3.10 11.30 24.76
N ASP A 303 -2.10 11.29 25.63
CA ASP A 303 -2.16 11.96 26.93
C ASP A 303 -2.37 13.47 26.75
N TYR A 304 -1.69 14.11 25.80
CA TYR A 304 -1.88 15.51 25.45
C TYR A 304 -3.31 15.80 24.93
N TYR A 305 -3.81 15.02 23.97
CA TYR A 305 -5.14 15.24 23.42
C TYR A 305 -6.27 14.92 24.42
N SER A 306 -6.07 13.99 25.35
CA SER A 306 -7.07 13.70 26.39
C SER A 306 -7.26 14.90 27.33
N LEU A 307 -6.22 15.68 27.62
CA LEU A 307 -6.35 16.88 28.44
C LEU A 307 -7.25 17.95 27.80
N PHE A 308 -7.27 18.04 26.46
CA PHE A 308 -8.22 18.94 25.77
C PHE A 308 -9.67 18.43 25.81
N ASN A 309 -9.85 17.12 25.72
CA ASN A 309 -11.19 16.52 25.68
C ASN A 309 -11.81 16.41 27.08
N ASP A 310 -10.99 16.16 28.11
CA ASP A 310 -11.45 15.87 29.47
C ASP A 310 -11.38 17.11 30.39
N GLY A 311 -11.10 18.32 29.82
CA GLY A 311 -11.09 19.58 30.58
C GLY A 311 -9.87 19.79 31.49
N GLY A 312 -8.66 19.44 30.99
CA GLY A 312 -7.41 19.63 31.71
C GLY A 312 -7.07 21.07 32.00
N VAL A 313 -6.25 21.30 33.04
CA VAL A 313 -5.75 22.63 33.39
C VAL A 313 -4.73 23.08 32.35
N VAL A 314 -4.71 24.38 32.02
CA VAL A 314 -3.80 24.95 31.01
C VAL A 314 -2.32 24.64 31.29
N GLY A 315 -1.92 24.66 32.58
CA GLY A 315 -0.56 24.29 32.95
C GLY A 315 -0.18 22.86 32.61
N ASP A 316 -1.10 21.90 32.81
CA ASP A 316 -0.88 20.48 32.49
C ASP A 316 -0.84 20.25 30.96
N ILE A 317 -1.65 21.01 30.21
CA ILE A 317 -1.64 20.98 28.74
C ILE A 317 -0.29 21.42 28.17
N VAL A 318 0.29 22.52 28.70
CA VAL A 318 1.60 23.01 28.27
C VAL A 318 2.70 22.00 28.56
N VAL A 319 2.73 21.43 29.77
CA VAL A 319 3.71 20.40 30.13
C VAL A 319 3.59 19.16 29.26
N ALA A 320 2.35 18.69 28.99
CA ALA A 320 2.11 17.54 28.12
C ALA A 320 2.51 17.81 26.67
N GLU A 321 2.32 19.04 26.17
CA GLU A 321 2.78 19.48 24.85
C GLU A 321 4.31 19.40 24.73
N GLU A 322 5.02 19.99 25.70
CA GLU A 322 6.49 19.99 25.75
C GLU A 322 7.04 18.53 25.76
N GLU A 323 6.49 17.67 26.61
CA GLU A 323 6.90 16.26 26.68
C GLU A 323 6.61 15.51 25.38
N MET A 324 5.47 15.75 24.76
CA MET A 324 5.09 15.14 23.48
C MET A 324 6.04 15.59 22.37
N LEU A 325 6.29 16.91 22.23
CA LEU A 325 7.17 17.47 21.19
C LEU A 325 8.63 17.07 21.41
N ALA A 326 9.11 17.04 22.65
CA ALA A 326 10.46 16.56 22.98
C ALA A 326 10.62 15.07 22.60
N THR A 327 9.61 14.26 22.85
CA THR A 327 9.60 12.85 22.44
C THR A 327 9.57 12.72 20.92
N LEU A 328 8.72 13.47 20.21
CA LEU A 328 8.66 13.49 18.77
C LEU A 328 10.01 13.83 18.13
N ASN A 329 10.63 14.93 18.57
CA ASN A 329 11.92 15.38 18.04
C ASN A 329 13.02 14.34 18.28
N ARG A 330 13.04 13.71 19.44
CA ARG A 330 13.99 12.63 19.75
C ARG A 330 13.79 11.42 18.83
N GLU A 331 12.56 10.96 18.67
CA GLU A 331 12.26 9.77 17.85
C GLU A 331 12.50 10.01 16.36
N LEU A 332 12.12 11.19 15.83
CA LEU A 332 12.41 11.57 14.44
C LEU A 332 13.92 11.65 14.18
N ARG A 333 14.67 12.25 15.10
CA ARG A 333 16.14 12.32 15.01
C ARG A 333 16.76 10.93 15.00
N PHE A 334 16.32 10.02 15.87
CA PHE A 334 16.81 8.64 15.88
C PHE A 334 16.44 7.89 14.59
N CYS A 335 15.22 8.08 14.07
CA CYS A 335 14.80 7.50 12.82
C CYS A 335 15.69 7.96 11.64
N ALA A 336 15.92 9.27 11.54
CA ALA A 336 16.78 9.84 10.51
C ALA A 336 18.24 9.38 10.62
N LEU A 337 18.82 9.34 11.82
CA LEU A 337 20.19 8.88 12.03
C LEU A 337 20.36 7.39 11.71
N LYS A 338 19.41 6.54 12.08
CA LYS A 338 19.45 5.10 11.73
C LYS A 338 19.36 4.90 10.22
N GLN A 339 18.47 5.62 9.54
CA GLN A 339 18.37 5.53 8.07
C GLN A 339 19.66 6.02 7.41
N LEU A 340 20.22 7.13 7.86
CA LEU A 340 21.50 7.65 7.35
C LEU A 340 22.62 6.61 7.52
N PHE A 341 22.72 6.00 8.70
CA PHE A 341 23.70 4.95 8.97
C PHE A 341 23.51 3.74 8.04
N VAL A 342 22.28 3.25 7.87
CA VAL A 342 21.99 2.12 6.99
C VAL A 342 22.32 2.47 5.53
N THR A 343 21.93 3.66 5.06
CA THR A 343 22.23 4.12 3.70
C THR A 343 23.75 4.19 3.47
N ALA A 344 24.49 4.77 4.41
CA ALA A 344 25.96 4.85 4.33
C ALA A 344 26.61 3.46 4.35
N ALA A 345 26.17 2.57 5.25
CA ALA A 345 26.67 1.20 5.35
C ALA A 345 26.41 0.40 4.07
N VAL A 346 25.19 0.48 3.52
CA VAL A 346 24.83 -0.23 2.29
C VAL A 346 25.63 0.29 1.10
N ILE A 347 25.81 1.61 0.96
CA ILE A 347 26.63 2.20 -0.10
C ILE A 347 28.11 1.79 0.05
N SER A 348 28.62 1.70 1.29
CA SER A 348 30.01 1.31 1.53
C SER A 348 30.29 -0.17 1.19
N LEU A 349 29.31 -1.03 1.36
CA LEU A 349 29.43 -2.47 1.11
C LEU A 349 28.99 -2.87 -0.31
N GLU A 350 28.37 -1.96 -1.07
CA GLU A 350 27.67 -2.28 -2.30
C GLU A 350 28.56 -2.96 -3.35
N THR A 351 29.77 -2.43 -3.59
CA THR A 351 30.69 -2.99 -4.58
C THR A 351 31.06 -4.44 -4.27
N THR A 352 31.32 -4.74 -2.99
CA THR A 352 31.69 -6.10 -2.56
C THR A 352 30.50 -7.06 -2.66
N VAL A 353 29.32 -6.63 -2.20
CA VAL A 353 28.13 -7.49 -2.14
C VAL A 353 27.49 -7.66 -3.52
N LEU A 354 27.26 -6.56 -4.25
CA LEU A 354 26.53 -6.62 -5.53
C LEU A 354 27.39 -7.23 -6.66
N SER A 355 28.71 -7.05 -6.61
CA SER A 355 29.61 -7.70 -7.58
C SER A 355 29.72 -9.22 -7.37
N ALA A 356 29.46 -9.71 -6.14
CA ALA A 356 29.46 -11.13 -5.85
C ALA A 356 28.14 -11.82 -6.27
N LEU A 357 27.07 -11.05 -6.50
CA LEU A 357 25.78 -11.57 -6.96
C LEU A 357 25.75 -11.69 -8.50
N PRO A 358 25.11 -12.73 -9.06
CA PRO A 358 25.03 -12.93 -10.51
C PRO A 358 23.99 -11.99 -11.17
N LEU A 359 24.00 -10.71 -10.81
CA LEU A 359 23.03 -9.70 -11.27
C LEU A 359 23.58 -8.85 -12.43
N GLY A 360 24.83 -9.05 -12.84
CA GLY A 360 25.44 -8.34 -13.97
C GLY A 360 25.68 -6.86 -13.73
N PHE A 361 25.94 -6.44 -12.47
CA PHE A 361 26.21 -5.04 -12.14
C PHE A 361 27.39 -4.48 -12.88
N ASN A 362 27.20 -3.34 -13.54
CA ASN A 362 28.22 -2.53 -14.18
C ASN A 362 28.39 -1.17 -13.45
N ASN A 363 29.40 -0.38 -13.86
CA ASN A 363 29.69 0.90 -13.21
C ASN A 363 28.50 1.88 -13.22
N LEU A 364 27.66 1.84 -14.26
CA LEU A 364 26.47 2.69 -14.36
C LEU A 364 25.41 2.26 -13.34
N MET A 365 25.17 0.95 -13.19
CA MET A 365 24.24 0.40 -12.20
C MET A 365 24.69 0.70 -10.77
N HIS A 366 25.99 0.65 -10.48
CA HIS A 366 26.55 1.08 -9.20
C HIS A 366 26.26 2.56 -8.92
N GLY A 367 26.41 3.41 -9.94
CA GLY A 367 26.07 4.84 -9.84
C GLY A 367 24.60 5.07 -9.53
N TYR A 368 23.69 4.40 -10.24
CA TYR A 368 22.25 4.46 -9.97
C TYR A 368 21.90 3.96 -8.57
N PHE A 369 22.48 2.84 -8.17
CA PHE A 369 22.25 2.27 -6.85
C PHE A 369 22.58 3.26 -5.73
N ARG A 370 23.77 3.88 -5.76
CA ARG A 370 24.20 4.88 -4.76
C ARG A 370 23.25 6.06 -4.70
N THR A 371 22.91 6.63 -5.85
CA THR A 371 22.01 7.78 -5.96
C THR A 371 20.61 7.43 -5.43
N LEU A 372 20.09 6.26 -5.83
CA LEU A 372 18.77 5.81 -5.43
C LEU A 372 18.73 5.42 -3.94
N CYS A 373 19.78 4.83 -3.35
CA CYS A 373 19.86 4.58 -1.91
C CYS A 373 19.71 5.87 -1.10
N VAL A 374 20.37 6.96 -1.52
CA VAL A 374 20.19 8.25 -0.87
C VAL A 374 18.77 8.78 -1.06
N GLY A 375 18.24 8.69 -2.29
CA GLY A 375 16.87 9.10 -2.61
C GLY A 375 15.83 8.34 -1.79
N TYR A 376 15.90 7.02 -1.72
CA TYR A 376 15.00 6.21 -0.91
C TYR A 376 15.17 6.45 0.59
N GLY A 377 16.39 6.71 1.06
CA GLY A 377 16.64 7.12 2.44
C GLY A 377 15.93 8.42 2.81
N LEU A 378 16.03 9.45 1.96
CA LEU A 378 15.32 10.73 2.14
C LEU A 378 13.80 10.55 2.05
N TYR A 379 13.32 9.76 1.08
CA TYR A 379 11.91 9.40 0.95
C TYR A 379 11.38 8.74 2.24
N ALA A 380 12.10 7.76 2.79
CA ALA A 380 11.67 7.02 3.98
C ALA A 380 11.51 7.93 5.20
N VAL A 381 12.46 8.84 5.43
CA VAL A 381 12.36 9.82 6.52
C VAL A 381 11.27 10.85 6.22
N GLY A 382 11.17 11.36 4.99
CA GLY A 382 10.11 12.27 4.57
C GLY A 382 8.72 11.67 4.74
N ASN A 383 8.54 10.40 4.38
CA ASN A 383 7.29 9.67 4.59
C ASN A 383 6.96 9.48 6.08
N THR A 384 7.97 9.28 6.93
CA THR A 384 7.80 9.27 8.39
C THR A 384 7.24 10.60 8.87
N VAL A 385 7.80 11.72 8.42
CA VAL A 385 7.33 13.08 8.77
C VAL A 385 5.91 13.32 8.22
N LEU A 386 5.62 12.88 6.99
CA LEU A 386 4.28 12.95 6.41
C LEU A 386 3.24 12.23 7.28
N LEU A 387 3.53 11.02 7.74
CA LEU A 387 2.65 10.26 8.62
C LEU A 387 2.42 10.98 9.96
N ILE A 388 3.43 11.67 10.50
CA ILE A 388 3.25 12.51 11.69
C ILE A 388 2.33 13.71 11.40
N LEU A 389 2.45 14.37 10.25
CA LEU A 389 1.51 15.43 9.84
C LEU A 389 0.07 14.90 9.79
N LEU A 390 -0.13 13.66 9.33
CA LEU A 390 -1.44 13.01 9.33
C LEU A 390 -1.94 12.70 10.76
N TYR A 391 -1.07 12.36 11.70
CA TYR A 391 -1.44 12.25 13.11
C TYR A 391 -1.97 13.58 13.67
N PHE A 392 -1.33 14.69 13.33
CA PHE A 392 -1.80 16.03 13.69
C PHE A 392 -2.94 16.57 12.82
N THR A 393 -3.49 15.75 11.92
CA THR A 393 -4.59 16.13 11.01
C THR A 393 -4.28 17.28 10.04
N ASP A 394 -3.00 17.57 9.76
CA ASP A 394 -2.60 18.56 8.75
C ASP A 394 -2.66 17.98 7.33
N TYR A 395 -3.87 17.70 6.87
CA TYR A 395 -4.09 17.12 5.53
C TYR A 395 -3.63 18.04 4.40
N LYS A 396 -3.73 19.37 4.57
CA LYS A 396 -3.27 20.33 3.55
C LYS A 396 -1.75 20.33 3.41
N GLY A 397 -1.03 20.26 4.53
CA GLY A 397 0.42 20.11 4.53
C GLY A 397 0.87 18.80 3.91
N ALA A 398 0.16 17.72 4.20
CA ALA A 398 0.44 16.40 3.65
C ALA A 398 0.26 16.36 2.12
N VAL A 399 -0.84 16.93 1.57
CA VAL A 399 -1.04 17.05 0.12
C VAL A 399 0.03 17.90 -0.53
N LEU A 400 0.40 19.03 0.09
CA LEU A 400 1.45 19.90 -0.47
C LEU A 400 2.79 19.17 -0.59
N ALA A 401 3.21 18.49 0.48
CA ALA A 401 4.47 17.75 0.50
C ALA A 401 4.47 16.60 -0.52
N SER A 402 3.41 15.77 -0.53
CA SER A 402 3.31 14.65 -1.47
C SER A 402 3.12 15.10 -2.92
N GLY A 403 2.37 16.19 -3.17
CA GLY A 403 2.20 16.76 -4.50
C GLY A 403 3.48 17.33 -5.07
N LEU A 404 4.27 18.04 -4.25
CA LEU A 404 5.60 18.52 -4.66
C LEU A 404 6.56 17.33 -4.90
N PHE A 405 6.48 16.27 -4.09
CA PHE A 405 7.23 15.05 -4.33
C PHE A 405 6.92 14.47 -5.71
N ALA A 406 5.65 14.23 -6.02
CA ALA A 406 5.25 13.67 -7.31
C ALA A 406 5.67 14.57 -8.49
N GLY A 407 5.41 15.88 -8.36
CA GLY A 407 5.73 16.86 -9.41
C GLY A 407 7.24 16.98 -9.65
N VAL A 408 8.03 17.15 -8.59
CA VAL A 408 9.49 17.33 -8.73
C VAL A 408 10.16 16.03 -9.15
N ALA A 409 9.80 14.88 -8.56
CA ALA A 409 10.35 13.59 -8.97
C ALA A 409 10.06 13.29 -10.45
N GLY A 410 8.82 13.52 -10.90
CA GLY A 410 8.46 13.32 -12.30
C GLY A 410 9.16 14.29 -13.24
N LEU A 411 9.07 15.59 -12.98
CA LEU A 411 9.67 16.62 -13.86
C LEU A 411 11.20 16.52 -13.89
N ALA A 412 11.86 16.35 -12.73
CA ALA A 412 13.32 16.24 -12.69
C ALA A 412 13.81 14.96 -13.36
N THR A 413 13.06 13.85 -13.27
CA THR A 413 13.39 12.63 -14.01
C THR A 413 13.21 12.84 -15.51
N ALA A 414 12.12 13.48 -15.95
CA ALA A 414 11.94 13.79 -17.37
C ALA A 414 13.05 14.71 -17.92
N VAL A 415 13.45 15.74 -17.16
CA VAL A 415 14.59 16.60 -17.51
C VAL A 415 15.90 15.81 -17.53
N SER A 416 16.11 14.86 -16.61
CA SER A 416 17.33 14.04 -16.60
C SER A 416 17.50 13.21 -17.87
N LEU A 417 16.41 12.84 -18.57
CA LEU A 417 16.47 12.14 -19.85
C LEU A 417 17.13 12.97 -20.98
N LEU A 418 17.13 14.30 -20.84
CA LEU A 418 17.81 15.20 -21.75
C LEU A 418 19.32 15.32 -21.47
N LEU A 419 19.76 14.82 -20.32
CA LEU A 419 21.14 14.80 -19.87
C LEU A 419 21.82 13.46 -20.20
N SER A 420 23.09 13.31 -19.84
CA SER A 420 23.77 12.01 -19.97
C SER A 420 23.19 10.97 -19.04
N GLN A 421 23.28 9.69 -19.43
CA GLN A 421 22.70 8.55 -18.71
C GLN A 421 23.11 8.49 -17.23
N GLN A 422 24.25 9.06 -16.87
CA GLN A 422 24.74 9.08 -15.47
C GLN A 422 23.81 9.82 -14.50
N PHE A 423 22.91 10.69 -15.01
CA PHE A 423 22.03 11.53 -14.19
C PHE A 423 20.62 10.96 -13.97
N TYR A 424 20.27 9.80 -14.52
CA TYR A 424 18.88 9.31 -14.50
C TYR A 424 18.34 9.00 -13.11
N GLY A 425 19.17 8.67 -12.11
CA GLY A 425 18.74 8.50 -10.72
C GLY A 425 18.50 9.81 -9.94
N PHE A 426 19.03 10.94 -10.43
CA PHE A 426 18.97 12.22 -9.69
C PHE A 426 17.57 12.84 -9.63
N GLY A 427 16.71 12.56 -10.62
CA GLY A 427 15.34 13.09 -10.62
C GLY A 427 14.55 12.63 -9.41
N PHE A 428 14.62 11.35 -9.09
CA PHE A 428 14.00 10.78 -7.90
C PHE A 428 14.63 11.31 -6.61
N LEU A 429 15.98 11.39 -6.56
CA LEU A 429 16.71 11.94 -5.41
C LEU A 429 16.26 13.37 -5.10
N LEU A 430 16.16 14.23 -6.12
CA LEU A 430 15.73 15.62 -5.95
C LEU A 430 14.28 15.70 -5.45
N GLY A 431 13.39 14.88 -6.03
CA GLY A 431 12.00 14.79 -5.58
C GLY A 431 11.90 14.37 -4.11
N ALA A 432 12.64 13.34 -3.71
CA ALA A 432 12.68 12.86 -2.33
C ALA A 432 13.28 13.89 -1.36
N ALA A 433 14.30 14.65 -1.80
CA ALA A 433 14.88 15.74 -0.99
C ALA A 433 13.86 16.87 -0.76
N VAL A 434 13.17 17.32 -1.82
CA VAL A 434 12.11 18.33 -1.71
C VAL A 434 10.98 17.83 -0.81
N PHE A 435 10.56 16.59 -0.97
CA PHE A 435 9.55 15.95 -0.11
C PHE A 435 9.94 16.02 1.37
N PHE A 436 11.13 15.56 1.71
CA PHE A 436 11.63 15.57 3.09
C PHE A 436 11.69 16.99 3.66
N ILE A 437 12.27 17.94 2.91
CA ILE A 437 12.42 19.33 3.35
C ILE A 437 11.05 19.99 3.58
N VAL A 438 10.14 19.86 2.61
CA VAL A 438 8.79 20.48 2.71
C VAL A 438 7.99 19.86 3.83
N ALA A 439 8.01 18.54 3.99
CA ALA A 439 7.32 17.86 5.08
C ALA A 439 7.87 18.30 6.45
N LEU A 440 9.20 18.42 6.60
CA LEU A 440 9.86 18.83 7.83
C LEU A 440 9.53 20.29 8.19
N LEU A 441 9.66 21.22 7.23
CA LEU A 441 9.33 22.63 7.43
C LEU A 441 7.85 22.81 7.77
N ARG A 442 6.99 22.00 7.16
CA ARG A 442 5.56 22.02 7.47
C ARG A 442 5.27 21.51 8.87
N LEU A 443 5.93 20.43 9.30
CA LEU A 443 5.80 19.90 10.64
C LEU A 443 6.25 20.93 11.69
N ASP A 444 7.41 21.55 11.49
CA ASP A 444 7.95 22.58 12.38
C ASP A 444 6.98 23.77 12.54
N THR A 445 6.53 24.34 11.41
CA THR A 445 5.54 25.45 11.42
C THR A 445 4.17 25.04 11.98
N TYR A 446 3.79 23.79 11.87
CA TYR A 446 2.52 23.30 12.41
C TYR A 446 2.59 23.12 13.92
N THR A 447 3.65 22.50 14.42
CA THR A 447 3.84 22.24 15.86
C THR A 447 4.14 23.50 16.65
N ALA A 448 4.74 24.54 16.06
CA ALA A 448 4.97 25.83 16.71
C ALA A 448 3.68 26.52 17.20
N ASN A 449 2.51 26.23 16.62
CA ASN A 449 1.22 26.81 16.98
C ASN A 449 0.15 25.73 17.23
N LEU A 450 0.54 24.62 17.82
CA LEU A 450 -0.30 23.44 17.97
C LEU A 450 -1.60 23.69 18.73
N PRO A 451 -1.61 24.36 19.92
CA PRO A 451 -2.84 24.63 20.66
C PRO A 451 -3.85 25.45 19.85
N TYR A 452 -3.38 26.51 19.17
CA TYR A 452 -4.23 27.31 18.30
C TYR A 452 -4.86 26.49 17.18
N ARG A 453 -4.09 25.60 16.55
CA ARG A 453 -4.57 24.77 15.45
C ARG A 453 -5.60 23.75 15.91
N ILE A 454 -5.41 23.13 17.07
CA ILE A 454 -6.36 22.18 17.64
C ILE A 454 -7.69 22.90 17.94
N LEU A 455 -7.63 24.04 18.61
CA LEU A 455 -8.85 24.79 18.95
C LEU A 455 -9.56 25.37 17.72
N SER A 456 -8.81 25.87 16.74
CA SER A 456 -9.38 26.44 15.51
C SER A 456 -10.01 25.42 14.57
N GLN A 457 -9.64 24.15 14.69
CA GLN A 457 -10.18 23.07 13.85
C GLN A 457 -11.40 22.39 14.47
N GLN A 458 -11.73 22.67 15.71
CA GLN A 458 -12.96 22.14 16.33
C GLN A 458 -14.17 22.84 15.71
N PRO A 459 -15.02 22.12 14.93
CA PRO A 459 -16.18 22.73 14.30
C PRO A 459 -17.22 23.07 15.38
N ILE A 460 -17.66 24.32 15.41
CA ILE A 460 -18.78 24.75 16.28
C ILE A 460 -20.07 24.03 15.89
N VAL A 461 -20.23 23.72 14.60
CA VAL A 461 -21.30 22.89 14.04
C VAL A 461 -20.69 21.87 13.10
N ALA A 462 -20.95 20.60 13.34
CA ALA A 462 -20.51 19.53 12.44
C ALA A 462 -21.27 19.65 11.11
N THR A 463 -20.66 20.28 10.11
CA THR A 463 -21.20 20.34 8.75
C THR A 463 -20.58 19.21 7.94
N ASP A 464 -21.41 18.25 7.56
CA ASP A 464 -20.99 17.21 6.62
C ASP A 464 -20.82 17.82 5.23
N LYS A 465 -19.60 17.74 4.71
CA LYS A 465 -19.34 18.09 3.31
C LYS A 465 -19.97 17.03 2.42
N THR A 466 -20.95 17.43 1.64
CA THR A 466 -21.52 16.61 0.57
C THR A 466 -20.92 17.06 -0.75
N GLY A 467 -20.45 16.12 -1.57
CA GLY A 467 -19.85 16.39 -2.86
C GLY A 467 -20.27 15.35 -3.90
N TRP A 468 -19.52 15.26 -4.97
CA TRP A 468 -19.80 14.36 -6.09
C TRP A 468 -19.82 12.87 -5.69
N PHE A 469 -18.91 12.44 -4.83
CA PHE A 469 -18.88 11.05 -4.37
C PHE A 469 -20.08 10.71 -3.48
N THR A 470 -20.52 11.63 -2.64
CA THR A 470 -21.74 11.46 -1.83
C THR A 470 -22.98 11.32 -2.72
N GLU A 471 -23.08 12.13 -3.78
CA GLU A 471 -24.18 12.03 -4.74
C GLU A 471 -24.12 10.72 -5.53
N LEU A 472 -22.92 10.29 -5.94
CA LEU A 472 -22.72 8.99 -6.56
C LEU A 472 -23.22 7.86 -5.63
N GLY A 473 -22.85 7.89 -4.35
CA GLY A 473 -23.33 6.93 -3.35
C GLY A 473 -24.84 6.88 -3.28
N ARG A 474 -25.51 8.04 -3.20
CA ARG A 474 -26.99 8.12 -3.18
C ARG A 474 -27.65 7.58 -4.46
N VAL A 475 -26.99 7.77 -5.61
CA VAL A 475 -27.48 7.18 -6.88
C VAL A 475 -27.37 5.67 -6.84
N LEU A 476 -26.22 5.14 -6.39
CA LEU A 476 -25.98 3.71 -6.29
C LEU A 476 -26.95 3.05 -5.28
N ASP A 477 -27.17 3.66 -4.10
CA ASP A 477 -28.18 3.20 -3.12
C ASP A 477 -29.58 3.12 -3.74
N ARG A 478 -29.98 4.14 -4.50
CA ARG A 478 -31.28 4.13 -5.19
C ARG A 478 -31.40 3.04 -6.25
N VAL A 479 -30.30 2.74 -6.95
CA VAL A 479 -30.27 1.65 -7.95
C VAL A 479 -30.38 0.30 -7.24
N GLU A 480 -29.66 0.11 -6.14
CA GLU A 480 -29.68 -1.10 -5.34
C GLU A 480 -31.07 -1.36 -4.74
N GLN A 481 -31.67 -0.35 -4.10
CA GLN A 481 -33.04 -0.42 -3.57
C GLN A 481 -34.06 -0.77 -4.65
N ARG A 482 -33.99 -0.14 -5.83
CA ARG A 482 -34.89 -0.49 -6.95
C ARG A 482 -34.70 -1.94 -7.43
N TYR A 483 -33.49 -2.46 -7.34
CA TYR A 483 -33.20 -3.83 -7.71
C TYR A 483 -33.75 -4.81 -6.67
N GLU A 484 -33.64 -4.46 -5.38
CA GLU A 484 -34.20 -5.23 -4.27
C GLU A 484 -35.74 -5.22 -4.29
N ASP A 485 -36.38 -4.06 -4.52
CA ASP A 485 -37.83 -3.94 -4.63
C ASP A 485 -38.39 -4.78 -5.77
N LYS A 486 -37.70 -4.82 -6.92
CA LYS A 486 -38.05 -5.70 -8.02
C LYS A 486 -37.87 -7.18 -7.67
N ARG A 487 -36.85 -7.51 -6.89
CA ARG A 487 -36.58 -8.87 -6.43
C ARG A 487 -37.64 -9.36 -5.44
N VAL A 488 -38.07 -8.51 -4.55
CA VAL A 488 -39.16 -8.79 -3.58
C VAL A 488 -40.53 -8.79 -4.27
N GLY A 489 -40.73 -7.97 -5.32
CA GLY A 489 -41.98 -7.88 -6.09
C GLY A 489 -42.30 -9.06 -7.03
N GLY A 490 -41.56 -10.16 -6.97
CA GLY A 490 -41.90 -11.42 -7.63
C GLY A 490 -41.44 -11.54 -9.09
N GLU A 491 -40.54 -10.69 -9.58
CA GLU A 491 -39.92 -10.92 -10.90
C GLU A 491 -39.03 -12.19 -10.90
N PRO A 492 -39.04 -12.97 -11.98
CA PRO A 492 -38.36 -14.27 -12.01
C PRO A 492 -36.86 -14.10 -11.83
N ARG A 493 -36.32 -14.74 -10.77
CA ARG A 493 -34.89 -14.85 -10.51
C ARG A 493 -34.16 -15.36 -11.76
N SER A 494 -32.92 -14.94 -11.98
CA SER A 494 -32.09 -15.48 -13.06
C SER A 494 -32.06 -17.02 -13.02
N ALA A 495 -31.86 -17.69 -14.14
CA ALA A 495 -31.82 -19.16 -14.20
C ALA A 495 -30.77 -19.73 -13.22
N PHE A 496 -29.68 -19.02 -13.01
CA PHE A 496 -28.62 -19.38 -12.07
C PHE A 496 -29.06 -19.26 -10.61
N GLU A 497 -29.72 -18.16 -10.21
CA GLU A 497 -30.24 -17.98 -8.85
C GLU A 497 -31.33 -19.01 -8.50
N ARG A 498 -32.19 -19.33 -9.46
CA ARG A 498 -33.18 -20.40 -9.30
C ARG A 498 -32.52 -21.76 -9.06
N MET A 499 -31.41 -22.04 -9.75
CA MET A 499 -30.65 -23.26 -9.54
C MET A 499 -29.97 -23.30 -8.17
N VAL A 500 -29.33 -22.23 -7.76
CA VAL A 500 -28.65 -22.12 -6.46
C VAL A 500 -29.64 -22.24 -5.29
N VAL A 501 -30.78 -21.56 -5.35
CA VAL A 501 -31.84 -21.66 -4.31
C VAL A 501 -32.44 -23.07 -4.24
N ARG A 502 -32.66 -23.74 -5.38
CA ARG A 502 -33.12 -25.14 -5.39
C ARG A 502 -32.09 -26.10 -4.79
N LEU A 503 -30.79 -25.89 -5.07
CA LEU A 503 -29.71 -26.68 -4.49
C LEU A 503 -29.61 -26.45 -2.97
N TYR A 504 -29.73 -25.20 -2.52
CA TYR A 504 -29.71 -24.84 -1.10
C TYR A 504 -30.91 -25.44 -0.34
N GLN A 505 -32.13 -25.28 -0.87
CA GLN A 505 -33.33 -25.85 -0.28
C GLN A 505 -33.33 -27.40 -0.24
N LYS A 506 -32.73 -28.04 -1.26
CA LYS A 506 -32.62 -29.50 -1.35
C LYS A 506 -31.62 -30.11 -0.38
N HIS A 507 -30.56 -29.37 0.00
CA HIS A 507 -29.46 -29.90 0.83
C HIS A 507 -29.43 -29.35 2.25
N TRP A 508 -30.07 -28.21 2.52
CA TRP A 508 -29.98 -27.50 3.82
C TRP A 508 -31.34 -27.04 4.35
N GLY A 509 -32.40 -27.14 3.60
CA GLY A 509 -33.77 -26.72 3.98
C GLY A 509 -34.59 -27.76 4.74
N GLY A 510 -33.96 -28.72 5.37
CA GLY A 510 -34.64 -29.86 6.03
C GLY A 510 -34.34 -30.00 7.53
N SER A 511 -34.32 -28.92 8.32
CA SER A 511 -34.24 -29.05 9.79
C SER A 511 -34.78 -27.84 10.56
N ASP A 512 -36.03 -27.44 10.27
CA ASP A 512 -36.79 -26.61 11.22
C ASP A 512 -38.20 -27.15 11.33
N ASP A 513 -38.32 -28.35 11.92
CA ASP A 513 -39.52 -28.89 12.53
C ASP A 513 -39.10 -29.92 13.59
N ARG A 514 -38.68 -29.41 14.80
CA ARG A 514 -38.87 -30.06 16.09
C ARG A 514 -38.51 -29.13 17.25
#